data_b6e931dec07402c484c43fd83b8e0966
#
_entry.id   b6e931dec07402c484c43fd83b8e0966
#
_cell.length_a   1.000
_cell.length_b   1.000
_cell.length_c   1.000
_cell.angle_alpha   90.00
_cell.angle_beta   90.00
_cell.angle_gamma   90.00
#
_symmetry.space_group_name_H-M   'P 1'
#
loop_
_entity.id
_entity.type
_entity.pdbx_description
1 polymer ?
#
loop_
_entity_poly.entity_id
_entity_poly.type
_entity_poly.pdbx_seq_one_letter_code
_entity_poly.pdbx_strand_id
1 'polypeptide(L)'
;MDEAKKQGLPVDVLDPHALSKDGVALEAGGTMISLLNKAPHPNAAKVAINWFLSREGQIAFQKGDPNDAGPNSLREDIPKDEFPAWALRQKGVKYIRLWGPEIWDRDVVRKMVNELPK
;
A
#
# COMPACT_ATOMS: atom_id res chain seq x y z
N MET A 1 -4.10 -14.65 -6.86
CA MET A 1 -3.74 -15.87 -6.11
C MET A 1 -4.95 -16.75 -5.80
N ASP A 2 -6.06 -16.19 -5.39
CA ASP A 2 -7.30 -16.95 -5.11
C ASP A 2 -7.83 -17.66 -6.34
N GLU A 3 -7.68 -17.06 -7.53
CA GLU A 3 -8.06 -17.69 -8.80
C GLU A 3 -7.23 -18.94 -9.10
N ALA A 4 -5.92 -18.91 -8.85
CA ALA A 4 -5.04 -20.06 -9.03
C ALA A 4 -5.40 -21.21 -8.07
N LYS A 5 -5.75 -20.89 -6.80
CA LYS A 5 -6.26 -21.88 -5.83
C LYS A 5 -7.60 -22.46 -6.27
N LYS A 6 -8.53 -21.65 -6.78
CA LYS A 6 -9.81 -22.11 -7.33
C LYS A 6 -9.64 -23.06 -8.53
N GLN A 7 -8.58 -22.87 -9.30
CA GLN A 7 -8.21 -23.75 -10.42
C GLN A 7 -7.48 -25.03 -9.96
N GLY A 8 -7.32 -25.24 -8.66
CA GLY A 8 -6.66 -26.45 -8.10
C GLY A 8 -5.14 -26.43 -8.20
N LEU A 9 -4.52 -25.29 -8.49
CA LEU A 9 -3.06 -25.18 -8.52
C LEU A 9 -2.48 -25.25 -7.11
N PRO A 10 -1.37 -25.98 -6.88
CA PRO A 10 -0.73 -26.12 -5.57
C PRO A 10 0.10 -24.87 -5.23
N VAL A 11 -0.57 -23.73 -5.06
CA VAL A 11 0.06 -22.46 -4.72
C VAL A 11 -0.38 -22.01 -3.34
N ASP A 12 0.53 -21.41 -2.59
CA ASP A 12 0.22 -20.78 -1.30
C ASP A 12 1.02 -19.50 -1.09
N VAL A 13 0.58 -18.69 -0.11
CA VAL A 13 1.25 -17.46 0.27
C VAL A 13 2.19 -17.76 1.42
N LEU A 14 3.45 -17.37 1.28
CA LEU A 14 4.37 -17.38 2.41
C LEU A 14 3.96 -16.27 3.39
N ASP A 15 3.74 -16.63 4.64
CA ASP A 15 3.49 -15.65 5.69
C ASP A 15 4.78 -14.87 5.99
N PRO A 16 4.87 -13.59 5.61
CA PRO A 16 6.06 -12.79 5.84
C PRO A 16 6.40 -12.64 7.32
N HIS A 17 5.39 -12.74 8.21
CA HIS A 17 5.59 -12.65 9.65
C HIS A 17 6.35 -13.84 10.22
N ALA A 18 6.25 -14.99 9.57
CA ALA A 18 6.99 -16.20 9.95
C ALA A 18 8.44 -16.20 9.45
N LEU A 19 8.75 -15.40 8.44
CA LEU A 19 10.05 -15.42 7.74
C LEU A 19 11.08 -14.48 8.32
N SER A 20 10.68 -13.37 8.93
CA SER A 20 11.62 -12.35 9.39
C SER A 20 11.46 -12.01 10.86
N LYS A 21 12.57 -12.19 11.61
CA LYS A 21 12.70 -11.74 13.00
C LYS A 21 13.04 -10.25 13.10
N ASP A 22 13.57 -9.66 12.05
CA ASP A 22 14.04 -8.27 12.03
C ASP A 22 12.93 -7.26 11.75
N GLY A 23 11.80 -7.75 11.28
CA GLY A 23 10.61 -6.97 10.96
C GLY A 23 10.06 -7.27 9.58
N VAL A 24 8.84 -6.88 9.36
CA VAL A 24 8.10 -7.11 8.11
C VAL A 24 7.70 -5.79 7.49
N ALA A 25 7.87 -5.68 6.20
CA ALA A 25 7.31 -4.56 5.44
C ALA A 25 5.83 -4.81 5.20
N LEU A 26 4.98 -3.92 5.69
CA LEU A 26 3.57 -3.88 5.33
C LEU A 26 3.36 -2.67 4.41
N GLU A 27 3.14 -2.95 3.16
CA GLU A 27 2.88 -1.93 2.15
C GLU A 27 1.40 -1.92 1.75
N ALA A 28 0.78 -0.77 1.83
CA ALA A 28 -0.56 -0.56 1.33
C ALA A 28 -0.49 -0.19 -0.15
N GLY A 29 -0.10 -1.16 -0.97
CA GLY A 29 -0.19 -1.12 -2.43
C GLY A 29 0.13 0.23 -3.09
N GLY A 30 1.32 0.75 -2.96
CA GLY A 30 2.00 1.79 -3.76
C GLY A 30 1.21 2.90 -4.48
N THR A 31 -0.07 3.09 -4.17
CA THR A 31 -0.90 4.08 -4.87
C THR A 31 -0.73 5.44 -4.22
N MET A 32 -0.15 6.36 -4.96
CA MET A 32 -0.04 7.76 -4.57
C MET A 32 -1.04 8.62 -5.33
N ILE A 33 -1.65 9.58 -4.63
CA ILE A 33 -2.50 10.59 -5.23
C ILE A 33 -1.85 11.96 -5.06
N SER A 34 -1.77 12.74 -6.13
CA SER A 34 -1.14 14.05 -6.12
C SER A 34 -1.97 15.07 -6.89
N LEU A 35 -2.01 16.29 -6.38
CA LEU A 35 -2.61 17.41 -7.09
C LEU A 35 -1.53 18.06 -7.97
N LEU A 36 -1.76 18.07 -9.27
CA LEU A 36 -0.87 18.72 -10.21
C LEU A 36 -0.86 20.24 -10.01
N ASN A 37 0.32 20.83 -10.10
CA ASN A 37 0.43 22.29 -10.17
C ASN A 37 -0.24 22.81 -11.44
N LYS A 38 -1.04 23.89 -11.32
CA LYS A 38 -1.85 24.44 -12.42
C LYS A 38 -2.86 23.45 -13.02
N ALA A 39 -3.41 22.54 -12.21
CA ALA A 39 -4.52 21.70 -12.64
C ALA A 39 -5.66 22.58 -13.19
N PRO A 40 -6.34 22.18 -14.29
CA PRO A 40 -7.41 22.99 -14.89
C PRO A 40 -8.62 23.17 -13.96
N HIS A 41 -8.84 22.22 -13.05
CA HIS A 41 -9.94 22.24 -12.10
C HIS A 41 -9.46 21.91 -10.66
N PRO A 42 -8.65 22.77 -10.04
CA PRO A 42 -7.98 22.43 -8.78
C PRO A 42 -8.96 22.21 -7.61
N ASN A 43 -10.09 22.91 -7.60
CA ASN A 43 -11.10 22.75 -6.54
C ASN A 43 -11.85 21.42 -6.66
N ALA A 44 -12.20 21.00 -7.87
CA ALA A 44 -12.79 19.69 -8.11
C ALA A 44 -11.81 18.55 -7.71
N ALA A 45 -10.53 18.70 -8.06
CA ALA A 45 -9.52 17.74 -7.66
C ALA A 45 -9.34 17.66 -6.13
N LYS A 46 -9.39 18.79 -5.42
CA LYS A 46 -9.35 18.81 -3.94
C LYS A 46 -10.55 18.09 -3.33
N VAL A 47 -11.76 18.33 -3.87
CA VAL A 47 -12.97 17.64 -3.41
C VAL A 47 -12.84 16.13 -3.62
N ALA A 48 -12.39 15.69 -4.80
CA ALA A 48 -12.16 14.28 -5.11
C ALA A 48 -11.12 13.64 -4.17
N ILE A 49 -10.00 14.31 -3.92
CA ILE A 49 -8.97 13.83 -3.00
C ILE A 49 -9.52 13.73 -1.57
N ASN A 50 -10.26 14.74 -1.09
CA ASN A 50 -10.86 14.73 0.25
C ASN A 50 -11.86 13.58 0.39
N TRP A 51 -12.69 13.35 -0.62
CA TRP A 51 -13.61 12.22 -0.62
C TRP A 51 -12.84 10.89 -0.62
N PHE A 52 -11.83 10.76 -1.48
CA PHE A 52 -11.02 9.54 -1.57
C PHE A 52 -10.33 9.20 -0.24
N LEU A 53 -9.89 10.22 0.51
CA LEU A 53 -9.27 10.06 1.83
C LEU A 53 -10.29 9.91 2.97
N SER A 54 -11.58 10.09 2.71
CA SER A 54 -12.62 9.88 3.71
C SER A 54 -12.78 8.39 4.06
N ARG A 55 -13.53 8.11 5.12
CA ARG A 55 -13.84 6.74 5.51
C ARG A 55 -14.59 5.99 4.41
N GLU A 56 -15.59 6.63 3.84
CA GLU A 56 -16.42 6.10 2.76
C GLU A 56 -15.61 5.84 1.49
N GLY A 57 -14.78 6.80 1.09
CA GLY A 57 -13.89 6.68 -0.07
C GLY A 57 -12.90 5.55 0.07
N GLN A 58 -12.32 5.35 1.26
CA GLN A 58 -11.39 4.27 1.52
C GLN A 58 -12.07 2.89 1.59
N ILE A 59 -13.30 2.80 2.06
CA ILE A 59 -14.11 1.57 1.98
C ILE A 59 -14.43 1.25 0.52
N ALA A 60 -14.83 2.24 -0.27
CA ALA A 60 -15.09 2.06 -1.70
C ALA A 60 -13.83 1.60 -2.45
N PHE A 61 -12.68 2.19 -2.11
CA PHE A 61 -11.39 1.81 -2.69
C PHE A 61 -11.01 0.36 -2.40
N GLN A 62 -11.20 -0.11 -1.17
CA GLN A 62 -10.94 -1.51 -0.81
C GLN A 62 -11.82 -2.50 -1.59
N LYS A 63 -13.05 -2.09 -1.93
CA LYS A 63 -14.03 -2.91 -2.66
C LYS A 63 -13.95 -2.75 -4.18
N GLY A 64 -13.09 -1.89 -4.67
CA GLY A 64 -13.09 -1.45 -6.07
C GLY A 64 -12.65 -2.49 -7.08
N ASP A 65 -12.02 -3.59 -6.67
CA ASP A 65 -11.71 -4.70 -7.56
C ASP A 65 -12.46 -5.97 -7.10
N PRO A 66 -13.51 -6.37 -7.82
CA PRO A 66 -14.28 -7.58 -7.50
C PRO A 66 -13.49 -8.88 -7.76
N ASN A 67 -12.35 -8.81 -8.46
CA ASN A 67 -11.57 -9.99 -8.85
C ASN A 67 -10.33 -10.20 -7.98
N ASP A 68 -9.96 -9.20 -7.19
CA ASP A 68 -8.82 -9.29 -6.28
C ASP A 68 -9.19 -8.62 -4.95
N ALA A 69 -8.61 -9.10 -3.86
CA ALA A 69 -8.65 -8.36 -2.60
C ALA A 69 -8.05 -6.98 -2.88
N GLY A 70 -8.88 -5.97 -2.99
CA GLY A 70 -8.48 -4.63 -3.34
C GLY A 70 -7.38 -4.12 -2.41
N PRO A 71 -6.79 -2.97 -2.70
CA PRO A 71 -5.68 -2.46 -1.90
C PRO A 71 -6.11 -2.26 -0.45
N ASN A 72 -5.35 -2.83 0.48
CA ASN A 72 -5.60 -2.66 1.91
C ASN A 72 -5.30 -1.21 2.32
N SER A 73 -6.32 -0.45 2.66
CA SER A 73 -6.17 0.91 3.15
C SER A 73 -5.38 0.96 4.47
N LEU A 74 -4.57 1.99 4.67
CA LEU A 74 -3.87 2.24 5.94
C LEU A 74 -4.79 2.73 7.07
N ARG A 75 -6.04 3.06 6.79
CA ARG A 75 -7.00 3.47 7.82
C ARG A 75 -7.34 2.29 8.73
N GLU A 76 -7.27 2.52 10.03
CA GLU A 76 -7.57 1.51 11.06
C GLU A 76 -9.06 1.52 11.48
N ASP A 77 -9.80 2.59 11.13
CA ASP A 77 -11.21 2.81 11.50
C ASP A 77 -12.22 2.26 10.48
N ILE A 78 -11.75 1.42 9.54
CA ILE A 78 -12.59 0.80 8.52
C ILE A 78 -12.53 -0.73 8.61
N PRO A 79 -13.60 -1.43 8.18
CA PRO A 79 -13.64 -2.90 8.20
C PRO A 79 -12.49 -3.51 7.38
N LYS A 80 -11.94 -4.61 7.91
CA LYS A 80 -10.84 -5.37 7.31
C LYS A 80 -11.19 -6.86 7.16
N ASP A 81 -12.45 -7.21 7.29
CA ASP A 81 -12.91 -8.59 7.37
C ASP A 81 -12.65 -9.39 6.08
N GLU A 82 -12.51 -8.70 4.95
CA GLU A 82 -12.26 -9.30 3.64
C GLU A 82 -10.76 -9.60 3.40
N PHE A 83 -9.88 -9.15 4.29
CA PHE A 83 -8.44 -9.34 4.11
C PHE A 83 -7.93 -10.56 4.89
N PRO A 84 -7.04 -11.36 4.28
CA PRO A 84 -6.40 -12.48 4.98
C PRO A 84 -5.51 -11.96 6.13
N ALA A 85 -5.37 -12.75 7.18
CA ALA A 85 -4.64 -12.37 8.39
C ALA A 85 -3.19 -11.93 8.11
N TRP A 86 -2.54 -12.53 7.13
CA TRP A 86 -1.18 -12.18 6.72
C TRP A 86 -1.07 -10.78 6.07
N ALA A 87 -2.17 -10.26 5.51
CA ALA A 87 -2.21 -8.91 4.92
C ALA A 87 -2.55 -7.82 5.96
N LEU A 88 -2.88 -8.23 7.18
CA LEU A 88 -3.26 -7.32 8.25
C LEU A 88 -2.10 -7.09 9.21
N ARG A 89 -2.08 -5.89 9.81
CA ARG A 89 -1.12 -5.57 10.85
C ARG A 89 -1.39 -6.40 12.10
N GLN A 90 -0.40 -7.18 12.53
CA GLN A 90 -0.50 -8.05 13.69
C GLN A 90 0.07 -7.37 14.94
N LYS A 91 -0.59 -7.59 16.08
CA LYS A 91 -0.12 -7.06 17.37
C LYS A 91 1.19 -7.74 17.77
N GLY A 92 2.17 -6.94 18.20
CA GLY A 92 3.46 -7.45 18.66
C GLY A 92 4.50 -7.70 17.55
N VAL A 93 4.12 -7.53 16.29
CA VAL A 93 5.05 -7.62 15.15
C VAL A 93 5.68 -6.27 14.87
N LYS A 94 6.99 -6.27 14.65
CA LYS A 94 7.71 -5.08 14.21
C LYS A 94 7.48 -4.86 12.72
N TYR A 95 7.04 -3.65 12.36
CA TYR A 95 6.86 -3.25 10.95
C TYR A 95 7.92 -2.24 10.54
N ILE A 96 8.50 -2.46 9.38
CA ILE A 96 9.51 -1.60 8.75
C ILE A 96 8.79 -0.66 7.78
N ARG A 97 9.11 0.62 7.87
CA ARG A 97 8.65 1.61 6.88
C ARG A 97 9.56 1.56 5.66
N LEU A 98 9.09 1.02 4.54
CA LEU A 98 9.88 0.98 3.30
C LEU A 98 10.24 2.38 2.76
N TRP A 99 9.48 3.39 3.14
CA TRP A 99 9.66 4.79 2.71
C TRP A 99 10.14 5.70 3.86
N GLY A 100 10.66 5.11 4.92
CA GLY A 100 11.21 5.86 6.05
C GLY A 100 12.60 6.45 5.73
N PRO A 101 12.98 7.57 6.38
CA PRO A 101 14.31 8.15 6.21
C PRO A 101 15.43 7.19 6.58
N GLU A 102 15.15 6.21 7.44
CA GLU A 102 16.08 5.18 7.87
C GLU A 102 16.46 4.18 6.75
N ILE A 103 15.63 4.05 5.70
CA ILE A 103 15.87 3.15 4.56
C ILE A 103 16.34 3.95 3.33
N TRP A 104 15.84 5.18 3.19
CA TRP A 104 16.14 6.05 2.07
C TRP A 104 17.12 7.14 2.49
N ASP A 105 18.41 6.85 2.38
CA ASP A 105 19.42 7.90 2.45
C ASP A 105 19.36 8.75 1.17
N ARG A 106 18.69 9.89 1.30
CA ARG A 106 18.53 10.86 0.19
C ARG A 106 19.85 11.37 -0.36
N ASP A 107 20.89 11.39 0.46
CA ASP A 107 22.20 11.90 0.03
C ASP A 107 22.91 10.86 -0.82
N VAL A 108 22.77 9.56 -0.50
CA VAL A 108 23.25 8.47 -1.37
C VAL A 108 22.53 8.49 -2.71
N VAL A 109 21.19 8.58 -2.73
CA VAL A 109 20.40 8.64 -3.97
C VAL A 109 20.79 9.87 -4.80
N ARG A 110 20.91 11.03 -4.16
CA ARG A 110 21.32 12.27 -4.85
C ARG A 110 22.72 12.18 -5.44
N LYS A 111 23.66 11.55 -4.73
CA LYS A 111 25.01 11.29 -5.21
C LYS A 111 24.98 10.39 -6.44
N MET A 112 24.26 9.26 -6.38
CA MET A 112 24.10 8.34 -7.51
C MET A 112 23.51 9.05 -8.76
N VAL A 113 22.46 9.86 -8.56
CA VAL A 113 21.84 10.62 -9.68
C VAL A 113 22.82 11.60 -10.30
N ASN A 114 23.66 12.27 -9.52
CA ASN A 114 24.64 13.21 -10.02
C ASN A 114 25.81 12.55 -10.77
N GLU A 115 26.05 11.27 -10.54
CA GLU A 115 27.10 10.47 -11.20
C GLU A 115 26.60 9.80 -12.50
N LEU A 116 25.30 9.88 -12.81
CA LEU A 116 24.77 9.37 -14.07
C LEU A 116 25.29 10.22 -15.27
N PRO A 117 25.69 9.58 -16.36
CA PRO A 117 26.07 10.30 -17.58
C PRO A 117 24.89 11.11 -18.11
N LYS A 118 25.18 12.37 -18.44
CA LYS A 118 24.19 13.30 -19.01
C LYS A 118 23.95 13.03 -20.50
#